data_76be69ab20b23df2249aa5b4494732ec
#
_entry.id   76be69ab20b23df2249aa5b4494732ec
#
_cell.length_a   1.000
_cell.length_b   1.000
_cell.length_c   1.000
_cell.angle_alpha   90.00
_cell.angle_beta   90.00
_cell.angle_gamma   90.00
#
_symmetry.space_group_name_H-M   'P 1'
#
loop_
_entity.id
_entity.type
_entity.pdbx_description
1 polymer ?
#
loop_
_entity_poly.entity_id
_entity_poly.type
_entity_poly.pdbx_seq_one_letter_code
_entity_poly.pdbx_strand_id
1 'polypeptide(L)'
;NRGSGDSERGTPQSNEWDRILDKDSGYIKNWNGIYSWGQDTTRYNSSLRAIRGYDSGRRWNDDDATDFLPLVSFRPVLEILNPDTLSSDGLKVVTLDLGGGTLGGSSDAIQIIVKKGESFTAPSAEGLPRPDGISEDAQLYWSDENGNCYKPGDTVPADVSMLSITGDYEVIYLPGTYGAGSAVTDMKPHNNILTLRGALFTRAGYTQVGWSTVDGGEKVYDFKDIYTKNEALTLYPVWNTNKYTITFDTNGGSEIAPITQ
;
A
#
# COMPACT_ATOMS: atom_id res chain seq x y z
N ASN A 1 30.13 2.43 -11.28
CA ASN A 1 30.29 3.86 -11.36
C ASN A 1 31.55 4.20 -12.10
N ARG A 2 31.40 4.69 -13.26
CA ARG A 2 32.56 4.98 -14.09
C ARG A 2 32.77 6.45 -14.13
N GLY A 3 33.95 6.77 -13.68
CA GLY A 3 34.65 7.99 -13.83
C GLY A 3 33.93 9.18 -14.34
N SER A 4 34.26 10.10 -13.70
CA SER A 4 33.94 11.45 -13.89
C SER A 4 34.54 11.99 -15.12
N GLY A 5 33.78 12.22 -16.11
CA GLY A 5 34.17 13.12 -17.13
C GLY A 5 35.14 12.71 -18.17
N ASP A 6 35.44 11.50 -18.19
CA ASP A 6 36.16 10.93 -19.29
C ASP A 6 35.15 10.40 -20.30
N SER A 7 35.14 10.97 -21.48
CA SER A 7 34.26 10.53 -22.57
C SER A 7 34.50 9.07 -22.97
N GLU A 8 35.65 8.52 -22.65
CA GLU A 8 35.97 7.13 -22.86
C GLU A 8 35.48 6.21 -21.74
N ARG A 9 35.26 6.75 -20.54
CA ARG A 9 34.66 6.03 -19.40
C ARG A 9 33.16 6.21 -19.28
N GLY A 10 32.71 6.95 -20.18
CA GLY A 10 31.42 6.95 -20.42
C GLY A 10 30.43 7.57 -19.57
N THR A 11 29.80 8.13 -20.28
CA THR A 11 28.37 8.19 -20.20
C THR A 11 27.94 6.79 -19.84
N PRO A 12 27.34 6.58 -18.66
CA PRO A 12 26.63 5.36 -18.39
C PRO A 12 25.76 5.10 -19.60
N GLN A 13 25.78 3.90 -20.10
CA GLN A 13 24.89 3.48 -21.18
C GLN A 13 23.48 3.73 -20.69
N SER A 14 22.92 4.65 -21.23
CA SER A 14 21.95 5.58 -20.77
C SER A 14 20.61 5.06 -20.30
N ASN A 15 20.20 3.93 -20.74
CA ASN A 15 18.80 3.52 -20.60
C ASN A 15 18.48 2.94 -19.23
N GLU A 16 19.45 2.35 -18.57
CA GLU A 16 19.24 1.76 -17.25
C GLU A 16 19.28 2.80 -16.14
N TRP A 17 20.22 3.74 -16.23
CA TRP A 17 20.36 4.79 -15.21
C TRP A 17 19.24 5.82 -15.26
N ASP A 18 18.78 6.20 -16.42
CA ASP A 18 17.67 7.12 -16.56
C ASP A 18 16.33 6.47 -16.15
N ARG A 19 16.24 5.16 -16.22
CA ARG A 19 15.08 4.39 -15.75
C ARG A 19 15.06 4.24 -14.23
N ILE A 20 16.23 4.06 -13.63
CA ILE A 20 16.37 3.91 -12.17
C ILE A 20 16.37 5.27 -11.48
N LEU A 21 16.72 6.33 -12.22
CA LEU A 21 16.98 7.67 -11.70
C LEU A 21 16.05 8.72 -12.31
N ASP A 22 14.87 8.33 -12.72
CA ASP A 22 13.86 9.26 -13.19
C ASP A 22 13.31 10.06 -12.01
N LYS A 23 13.52 11.36 -12.06
CA LYS A 23 13.06 12.28 -11.03
C LYS A 23 11.54 12.34 -10.88
N ASP A 24 10.81 12.00 -11.94
CA ASP A 24 9.35 12.07 -11.98
C ASP A 24 8.71 10.80 -11.41
N SER A 25 9.45 9.70 -11.32
CA SER A 25 8.98 8.43 -10.74
C SER A 25 9.07 8.37 -9.20
N GLY A 26 9.57 9.42 -8.55
CA GLY A 26 9.75 9.46 -7.09
C GLY A 26 10.94 8.66 -6.57
N TYR A 27 11.67 7.98 -7.42
CA TYR A 27 12.80 7.12 -7.08
C TYR A 27 13.95 7.87 -6.43
N ILE A 28 14.16 9.10 -6.86
CA ILE A 28 15.09 10.00 -6.27
C ILE A 28 14.38 11.32 -6.05
N LYS A 29 13.79 11.47 -4.89
CA LYS A 29 13.27 12.75 -4.44
C LYS A 29 14.44 13.75 -4.39
N ASN A 30 14.30 14.89 -5.04
CA ASN A 30 15.21 16.03 -4.96
C ASN A 30 16.53 15.89 -5.74
N TRP A 31 16.47 15.58 -7.01
CA TRP A 31 17.61 15.71 -7.90
C TRP A 31 18.08 17.17 -8.11
N ASN A 32 17.13 18.09 -8.06
CA ASN A 32 17.40 19.47 -8.41
C ASN A 32 18.40 20.11 -7.45
N GLY A 33 19.57 20.41 -7.96
CA GLY A 33 20.61 21.12 -7.26
C GLY A 33 21.47 20.28 -6.31
N ILE A 34 21.31 18.94 -6.30
CA ILE A 34 22.07 18.07 -5.41
C ILE A 34 22.93 17.09 -6.20
N TYR A 35 24.21 17.06 -5.89
CA TYR A 35 25.15 16.04 -6.34
C TYR A 35 25.32 14.94 -5.32
N SER A 36 25.79 13.78 -5.76
CA SER A 36 26.25 12.70 -4.91
C SER A 36 27.70 12.37 -5.20
N TRP A 37 28.49 12.12 -4.16
CA TRP A 37 29.87 11.72 -4.30
C TRP A 37 29.99 10.36 -4.97
N GLY A 38 30.88 10.26 -5.96
CA GLY A 38 31.31 9.00 -6.54
C GLY A 38 32.56 8.46 -5.84
N GLN A 39 32.81 7.18 -6.01
CA GLN A 39 34.01 6.54 -5.49
C GLN A 39 35.26 6.85 -6.34
N ASP A 40 35.07 7.07 -7.60
CA ASP A 40 36.15 7.20 -8.56
C ASP A 40 36.84 8.56 -8.47
N THR A 41 38.16 8.54 -8.59
CA THR A 41 38.96 9.74 -8.81
C THR A 41 38.81 10.23 -10.24
N THR A 42 39.06 11.51 -10.47
CA THR A 42 39.13 12.01 -11.82
C THR A 42 40.43 11.57 -12.50
N ARG A 43 40.42 11.51 -13.82
CA ARG A 43 41.61 11.16 -14.61
C ARG A 43 42.76 12.15 -14.45
N TYR A 44 42.42 13.40 -14.22
CA TYR A 44 43.40 14.50 -14.22
C TYR A 44 43.98 14.81 -12.85
N ASN A 45 43.27 14.47 -11.82
CA ASN A 45 43.70 14.74 -10.45
C ASN A 45 43.14 13.69 -9.48
N SER A 46 44.03 12.98 -8.79
CA SER A 46 43.69 11.93 -7.87
C SER A 46 43.08 12.43 -6.55
N SER A 47 43.18 13.73 -6.26
CA SER A 47 42.50 14.34 -5.11
C SER A 47 41.05 14.65 -5.37
N LEU A 48 40.65 14.78 -6.64
CA LEU A 48 39.28 15.06 -6.99
C LEU A 48 38.45 13.79 -7.09
N ARG A 49 37.23 13.87 -6.64
CA ARG A 49 36.22 12.79 -6.75
C ARG A 49 35.11 13.19 -7.71
N ALA A 50 34.62 12.19 -8.42
CA ALA A 50 33.43 12.36 -9.25
C ALA A 50 32.22 12.65 -8.39
N ILE A 51 31.45 13.64 -8.76
CA ILE A 51 30.12 13.90 -8.21
C ILE A 51 29.08 13.79 -9.33
N ARG A 52 27.91 13.26 -8.99
CA ARG A 52 26.83 13.01 -9.95
C ARG A 52 25.49 13.49 -9.43
N GLY A 53 24.65 13.90 -10.38
CA GLY A 53 23.33 14.37 -10.07
C GLY A 53 23.06 15.77 -10.56
N TYR A 54 22.48 16.59 -9.73
CA TYR A 54 22.03 17.96 -9.94
C TYR A 54 20.70 18.04 -10.67
N ASP A 55 20.65 17.81 -11.96
CA ASP A 55 19.45 17.86 -12.78
C ASP A 55 19.18 16.57 -13.57
N SER A 56 20.15 15.68 -13.62
CA SER A 56 19.98 14.37 -14.25
C SER A 56 21.00 13.37 -13.75
N GLY A 57 20.68 12.08 -13.87
CA GLY A 57 21.60 11.00 -13.51
C GLY A 57 22.85 10.93 -14.37
N ARG A 58 22.86 11.64 -15.50
CA ARG A 58 23.99 11.72 -16.42
C ARG A 58 24.91 12.87 -16.12
N ARG A 59 24.44 13.88 -15.46
CA ARG A 59 25.27 15.04 -15.14
C ARG A 59 26.33 14.65 -14.12
N TRP A 60 27.53 15.04 -14.38
CA TRP A 60 28.68 14.84 -13.52
C TRP A 60 29.50 16.11 -13.41
N ASN A 61 30.25 16.18 -12.35
CA ASN A 61 31.29 17.16 -12.11
C ASN A 61 32.38 16.51 -11.25
N ASP A 62 33.40 17.24 -10.93
CA ASP A 62 34.42 16.80 -9.99
C ASP A 62 34.68 17.88 -8.94
N ASP A 63 35.07 17.43 -7.76
CA ASP A 63 35.41 18.33 -6.66
C ASP A 63 36.42 17.69 -5.71
N ASP A 64 37.09 18.49 -4.88
CA ASP A 64 38.07 17.97 -3.93
C ASP A 64 37.35 17.11 -2.89
N ALA A 65 37.92 15.94 -2.59
CA ALA A 65 37.37 15.00 -1.65
C ALA A 65 37.31 15.54 -0.19
N THR A 66 38.02 16.61 0.06
CA THR A 66 38.09 17.27 1.36
C THR A 66 37.14 18.47 1.48
N ASP A 67 36.55 18.89 0.38
CA ASP A 67 35.65 20.03 0.36
C ASP A 67 34.29 19.68 0.97
N PHE A 68 33.83 20.55 1.84
CA PHE A 68 32.48 20.49 2.37
C PHE A 68 31.54 21.31 1.50
N LEU A 69 30.81 20.61 0.64
CA LEU A 69 29.85 21.24 -0.27
C LEU A 69 28.42 20.97 0.19
N PRO A 70 27.67 22.01 0.56
CA PRO A 70 26.30 21.83 1.05
C PRO A 70 25.33 21.23 0.03
N LEU A 71 25.72 21.25 -1.26
CA LEU A 71 24.94 20.69 -2.36
C LEU A 71 25.34 19.24 -2.74
N VAL A 72 26.33 18.68 -2.05
CA VAL A 72 26.76 17.30 -2.29
C VAL A 72 26.44 16.44 -1.09
N SER A 73 25.59 15.47 -1.31
CA SER A 73 25.21 14.51 -0.28
C SER A 73 25.85 13.13 -0.50
N PHE A 74 26.02 12.41 0.59
CA PHE A 74 26.49 11.04 0.55
C PHE A 74 25.30 10.10 0.34
N ARG A 75 25.40 9.23 -0.65
CA ARG A 75 24.44 8.14 -0.90
C ARG A 75 25.19 6.82 -0.76
N PRO A 76 25.11 6.17 0.39
CA PRO A 76 25.72 4.86 0.53
C PRO A 76 24.98 3.87 -0.38
N VAL A 77 25.71 3.17 -1.23
CA VAL A 77 25.25 1.97 -1.90
C VAL A 77 25.92 0.81 -1.20
N LEU A 78 25.13 -0.04 -0.58
CA LEU A 78 25.61 -1.29 -0.02
C LEU A 78 25.46 -2.37 -1.09
N GLU A 79 26.56 -2.83 -1.64
CA GLU A 79 26.59 -4.02 -2.49
C GLU A 79 26.80 -5.24 -1.62
N ILE A 80 25.81 -6.11 -1.56
CA ILE A 80 25.89 -7.37 -0.82
C ILE A 80 26.38 -8.44 -1.76
N LEU A 81 27.68 -8.70 -1.73
CA LEU A 81 28.29 -9.75 -2.56
C LEU A 81 27.95 -11.16 -2.08
N ASN A 82 27.70 -11.32 -0.80
CA ASN A 82 27.25 -12.57 -0.20
C ASN A 82 26.33 -12.29 0.99
N PRO A 83 25.03 -12.56 0.86
CA PRO A 83 24.07 -12.35 1.97
C PRO A 83 24.37 -13.16 3.22
N ASP A 84 25.06 -14.30 3.09
CA ASP A 84 25.43 -15.15 4.24
C ASP A 84 26.42 -14.48 5.19
N THR A 85 27.23 -13.53 4.70
CA THR A 85 28.18 -12.78 5.52
C THR A 85 27.54 -11.71 6.40
N LEU A 86 26.36 -11.21 6.04
CA LEU A 86 25.63 -10.22 6.84
C LEU A 86 25.28 -10.75 8.23
N SER A 87 25.08 -12.04 8.34
CA SER A 87 24.72 -12.69 9.61
C SER A 87 25.79 -12.55 10.68
N SER A 88 27.08 -12.47 10.31
CA SER A 88 28.20 -12.25 11.25
C SER A 88 28.24 -10.82 11.76
N ASP A 89 27.69 -9.87 11.00
CA ASP A 89 27.73 -8.44 11.34
C ASP A 89 26.47 -7.96 12.08
N GLY A 90 25.63 -8.90 12.54
CA GLY A 90 24.39 -8.59 13.24
C GLY A 90 23.29 -8.02 12.33
N LEU A 91 23.39 -8.27 11.03
CA LEU A 91 22.44 -7.83 10.02
C LEU A 91 21.74 -9.02 9.36
N LYS A 92 20.56 -8.78 8.79
CA LYS A 92 19.87 -9.74 7.92
C LYS A 92 19.21 -9.02 6.74
N VAL A 93 19.00 -9.77 5.67
CA VAL A 93 18.19 -9.33 4.52
C VAL A 93 16.73 -9.66 4.76
N VAL A 94 15.86 -8.74 4.41
CA VAL A 94 14.43 -8.98 4.23
C VAL A 94 14.10 -8.72 2.77
N THR A 95 13.45 -9.67 2.14
CA THR A 95 13.01 -9.57 0.74
C THR A 95 11.65 -8.88 0.69
N LEU A 96 11.51 -7.90 -0.20
CA LEU A 96 10.24 -7.25 -0.52
C LEU A 96 9.78 -7.75 -1.89
N ASP A 97 8.79 -8.63 -1.88
CA ASP A 97 8.16 -9.14 -3.09
C ASP A 97 7.13 -8.14 -3.60
N LEU A 98 7.25 -7.72 -4.85
CA LEU A 98 6.39 -6.73 -5.49
C LEU A 98 5.09 -7.32 -6.05
N GLY A 99 4.81 -8.61 -5.82
CA GLY A 99 3.56 -9.25 -6.22
C GLY A 99 3.30 -9.23 -7.74
N GLY A 100 4.35 -9.31 -8.55
CA GLY A 100 4.28 -9.21 -10.01
C GLY A 100 4.41 -7.79 -10.55
N GLY A 101 4.34 -6.76 -9.72
CA GLY A 101 4.60 -5.38 -10.12
C GLY A 101 6.04 -5.18 -10.58
N THR A 102 6.27 -4.23 -11.47
CA THR A 102 7.62 -3.94 -11.98
C THR A 102 8.14 -2.60 -11.48
N LEU A 103 9.40 -2.58 -11.07
CA LEU A 103 10.08 -1.40 -10.62
C LEU A 103 11.31 -1.12 -11.49
N GLY A 104 11.35 0.05 -12.14
CA GLY A 104 12.40 0.35 -13.10
C GLY A 104 12.44 -0.61 -14.30
N GLY A 105 11.35 -1.33 -14.57
CA GLY A 105 11.24 -2.35 -15.64
C GLY A 105 11.74 -3.73 -15.24
N SER A 106 12.10 -3.94 -13.96
CA SER A 106 12.37 -5.26 -13.39
C SER A 106 11.24 -5.68 -12.46
N SER A 107 10.90 -6.96 -12.49
CA SER A 107 10.01 -7.62 -11.52
C SER A 107 10.78 -8.26 -10.35
N ASP A 108 12.09 -8.05 -10.30
CA ASP A 108 12.91 -8.59 -9.22
C ASP A 108 12.49 -8.03 -7.87
N ALA A 109 12.50 -8.89 -6.86
CA ALA A 109 12.24 -8.48 -5.49
C ALA A 109 13.29 -7.49 -4.99
N ILE A 110 12.86 -6.53 -4.19
CA ILE A 110 13.75 -5.59 -3.51
C ILE A 110 14.29 -6.25 -2.25
N GLN A 111 15.51 -5.94 -1.90
CA GLN A 111 16.10 -6.37 -0.63
C GLN A 111 16.35 -5.16 0.28
N ILE A 112 15.92 -5.26 1.52
CA ILE A 112 16.25 -4.32 2.58
C ILE A 112 17.12 -5.01 3.63
N ILE A 113 17.97 -4.23 4.28
CA ILE A 113 18.85 -4.73 5.34
C ILE A 113 18.34 -4.20 6.67
N VAL A 114 18.14 -5.10 7.60
CA VAL A 114 17.69 -4.79 8.96
C VAL A 114 18.62 -5.44 9.99
N LYS A 115 18.51 -5.04 11.24
CA LYS A 115 19.25 -5.67 12.34
C LYS A 115 18.69 -7.06 12.63
N LYS A 116 19.58 -8.02 12.77
CA LYS A 116 19.22 -9.38 13.12
C LYS A 116 18.76 -9.45 14.59
N GLY A 117 17.62 -10.10 14.81
CA GLY A 117 17.06 -10.26 16.15
C GLY A 117 16.30 -9.04 16.69
N GLU A 118 16.21 -7.96 15.92
CA GLU A 118 15.40 -6.79 16.27
C GLU A 118 14.19 -6.70 15.32
N SER A 119 13.05 -6.22 15.84
CA SER A 119 11.93 -5.82 15.01
C SER A 119 12.30 -4.63 14.14
N PHE A 120 11.63 -4.47 13.01
CA PHE A 120 11.84 -3.37 12.08
C PHE A 120 10.54 -2.74 11.65
N THR A 121 10.61 -1.60 10.99
CA THR A 121 9.41 -0.88 10.53
C THR A 121 9.06 -1.33 9.11
N ALA A 122 7.79 -1.64 8.87
CA ALA A 122 7.28 -1.95 7.54
C ALA A 122 7.53 -0.78 6.59
N PRO A 123 8.15 -1.02 5.41
CA PRO A 123 8.52 0.06 4.49
C PRO A 123 7.29 0.76 3.93
N SER A 124 7.48 2.01 3.47
CA SER A 124 6.44 2.70 2.70
C SER A 124 6.16 1.94 1.41
N ALA A 125 4.89 1.82 1.06
CA ALA A 125 4.46 1.34 -0.25
C ALA A 125 4.30 2.49 -1.27
N GLU A 126 4.53 3.74 -0.85
CA GLU A 126 4.45 4.91 -1.71
C GLU A 126 5.54 4.88 -2.78
N GLY A 127 5.15 5.03 -4.04
CA GLY A 127 6.06 4.98 -5.18
C GLY A 127 6.44 3.57 -5.63
N LEU A 128 5.95 2.52 -4.95
CA LEU A 128 6.05 1.17 -5.46
C LEU A 128 4.94 0.89 -6.49
N PRO A 129 5.22 0.03 -7.47
CA PRO A 129 4.20 -0.36 -8.43
C PRO A 129 3.10 -1.16 -7.73
N ARG A 130 1.88 -1.03 -8.23
CA ARG A 130 0.81 -1.91 -7.79
C ARG A 130 1.06 -3.33 -8.29
N PRO A 131 0.86 -4.34 -7.46
CA PRO A 131 0.89 -5.72 -7.91
C PRO A 131 -0.14 -5.99 -9.02
N ASP A 132 0.15 -6.95 -9.87
CA ASP A 132 -0.75 -7.34 -10.94
C ASP A 132 -2.14 -7.72 -10.41
N GLY A 133 -3.18 -7.14 -11.02
CA GLY A 133 -4.57 -7.41 -10.66
C GLY A 133 -5.08 -6.63 -9.43
N ILE A 134 -4.26 -5.81 -8.79
CA ILE A 134 -4.71 -4.92 -7.71
C ILE A 134 -5.12 -3.57 -8.30
N SER A 135 -6.40 -3.22 -8.15
CA SER A 135 -6.96 -1.99 -8.70
C SER A 135 -6.52 -0.73 -7.93
N GLU A 136 -6.74 0.44 -8.54
CA GLU A 136 -6.32 1.73 -8.01
C GLU A 136 -6.98 2.11 -6.68
N ASP A 137 -8.18 1.59 -6.41
CA ASP A 137 -8.94 1.83 -5.18
C ASP A 137 -8.50 0.96 -4.00
N ALA A 138 -7.62 -0.02 -4.22
CA ALA A 138 -7.07 -0.83 -3.14
C ALA A 138 -6.04 -0.04 -2.31
N GLN A 139 -6.08 -0.17 -0.99
CA GLN A 139 -5.04 0.29 -0.08
C GLN A 139 -3.91 -0.74 -0.02
N LEU A 140 -2.69 -0.33 -0.34
CA LEU A 140 -1.54 -1.23 -0.31
C LEU A 140 -1.01 -1.43 1.10
N TYR A 141 -0.62 -2.66 1.41
CA TYR A 141 0.06 -3.05 2.65
C TYR A 141 0.97 -4.26 2.39
N TRP A 142 1.71 -4.69 3.40
CA TRP A 142 2.61 -5.83 3.36
C TRP A 142 1.99 -7.04 4.07
N SER A 143 2.26 -8.22 3.57
CA SER A 143 1.96 -9.49 4.26
C SER A 143 3.22 -10.32 4.39
N ASP A 144 3.40 -11.00 5.54
CA ASP A 144 4.48 -11.95 5.74
C ASP A 144 4.11 -13.37 5.26
N GLU A 145 5.05 -14.28 5.38
CA GLU A 145 4.92 -15.69 5.00
C GLU A 145 3.82 -16.43 5.79
N ASN A 146 3.42 -15.90 6.95
CA ASN A 146 2.38 -16.46 7.80
C ASN A 146 1.01 -15.81 7.56
N GLY A 147 0.92 -14.83 6.66
CA GLY A 147 -0.30 -14.10 6.37
C GLY A 147 -0.63 -12.97 7.35
N ASN A 148 0.31 -12.59 8.23
CA ASN A 148 0.14 -11.38 9.03
C ASN A 148 0.31 -10.14 8.15
N CYS A 149 -0.49 -9.12 8.42
CA CYS A 149 -0.56 -7.91 7.61
C CYS A 149 0.04 -6.73 8.35
N TYR A 150 0.81 -5.91 7.63
CA TYR A 150 1.50 -4.74 8.15
C TYR A 150 1.25 -3.55 7.24
N LYS A 151 0.68 -2.49 7.77
CA LYS A 151 0.60 -1.21 7.07
C LYS A 151 1.98 -0.54 7.06
N PRO A 152 2.25 0.34 6.07
CA PRO A 152 3.45 1.17 6.12
C PRO A 152 3.61 1.86 7.48
N GLY A 153 4.76 1.67 8.13
CA GLY A 153 5.05 2.20 9.46
C GLY A 153 4.78 1.25 10.63
N ASP A 154 4.08 0.15 10.42
CA ASP A 154 3.86 -0.86 11.47
C ASP A 154 5.15 -1.58 11.86
N THR A 155 5.18 -2.10 13.07
CA THR A 155 6.30 -2.91 13.57
C THR A 155 6.20 -4.33 13.04
N VAL A 156 7.25 -4.78 12.35
CA VAL A 156 7.39 -6.14 11.82
C VAL A 156 8.29 -6.95 12.74
N PRO A 157 7.90 -8.17 13.13
CA PRO A 157 8.71 -9.05 13.98
C PRO A 157 10.08 -9.39 13.39
N ALA A 158 11.04 -9.66 14.28
CA ALA A 158 12.44 -9.91 13.90
C ALA A 158 12.65 -11.19 13.07
N ASP A 159 11.75 -12.14 13.14
CA ASP A 159 11.81 -13.43 12.44
C ASP A 159 11.32 -13.36 10.98
N VAL A 160 10.56 -12.32 10.61
CA VAL A 160 10.06 -12.14 9.24
C VAL A 160 11.22 -11.91 8.27
N SER A 161 11.31 -12.74 7.23
CA SER A 161 12.36 -12.70 6.21
C SER A 161 11.87 -12.23 4.83
N MET A 162 10.56 -12.23 4.61
CA MET A 162 9.94 -11.76 3.38
C MET A 162 8.65 -10.98 3.69
N LEU A 163 8.45 -9.92 2.95
CA LEU A 163 7.20 -9.17 2.90
C LEU A 163 6.73 -9.08 1.46
N SER A 164 5.50 -9.53 1.20
CA SER A 164 4.87 -9.40 -0.11
C SER A 164 3.89 -8.24 -0.09
N ILE A 165 3.94 -7.37 -1.11
CA ILE A 165 3.00 -6.27 -1.24
C ILE A 165 1.63 -6.82 -1.71
N THR A 166 0.57 -6.35 -1.09
CA THR A 166 -0.80 -6.72 -1.41
C THR A 166 -1.73 -5.53 -1.21
N GLY A 167 -3.03 -5.72 -1.27
CA GLY A 167 -3.99 -4.64 -1.10
C GLY A 167 -5.30 -5.08 -0.48
N ASP A 168 -5.97 -4.11 0.12
CA ASP A 168 -7.31 -4.24 0.67
C ASP A 168 -8.29 -3.33 -0.07
N TYR A 169 -9.54 -3.73 -0.10
CA TYR A 169 -10.67 -2.94 -0.59
C TYR A 169 -11.58 -2.55 0.56
N GLU A 170 -11.96 -1.30 0.62
CA GLU A 170 -12.92 -0.84 1.61
C GLU A 170 -14.33 -1.32 1.27
N VAL A 171 -15.00 -1.97 2.22
CA VAL A 171 -16.44 -2.25 2.18
C VAL A 171 -17.11 -1.38 3.23
N ILE A 172 -17.78 -0.33 2.75
CA ILE A 172 -18.36 0.71 3.61
C ILE A 172 -19.86 0.49 3.72
N TYR A 173 -20.36 0.41 4.95
CA TYR A 173 -21.79 0.36 5.27
C TYR A 173 -22.24 1.73 5.74
N LEU A 174 -23.15 2.33 5.01
CA LEU A 174 -23.73 3.63 5.31
C LEU A 174 -25.20 3.50 5.73
N PRO A 175 -25.69 4.31 6.68
CA PRO A 175 -27.09 4.27 7.10
C PRO A 175 -28.08 4.72 6.01
N GLY A 176 -27.59 5.42 4.98
CA GLY A 176 -28.43 6.03 3.95
C GLY A 176 -29.31 7.15 4.48
N THR A 177 -30.23 7.60 3.63
CA THR A 177 -31.12 8.76 3.94
C THR A 177 -32.05 8.50 5.11
N TYR A 178 -32.48 7.26 5.33
CA TYR A 178 -33.52 6.93 6.29
C TYR A 178 -33.06 6.07 7.48
N GLY A 179 -31.83 5.60 7.46
CA GLY A 179 -31.27 4.78 8.52
C GLY A 179 -30.63 5.63 9.63
N ALA A 180 -30.67 5.11 10.85
CA ALA A 180 -29.94 5.68 12.00
C ALA A 180 -28.81 4.75 12.40
N GLY A 181 -27.66 5.33 12.71
CA GLY A 181 -26.41 4.63 13.08
C GLY A 181 -25.21 5.33 12.46
N SER A 182 -24.01 4.90 12.84
CA SER A 182 -22.75 5.38 12.27
C SER A 182 -22.28 4.48 11.14
N ALA A 183 -21.57 5.05 10.17
CA ALA A 183 -20.91 4.28 9.13
C ALA A 183 -19.98 3.23 9.73
N VAL A 184 -19.89 2.08 9.08
CA VAL A 184 -18.98 0.98 9.44
C VAL A 184 -18.18 0.60 8.22
N THR A 185 -16.89 0.34 8.40
CA THR A 185 -15.99 -0.11 7.32
C THR A 185 -15.37 -1.44 7.68
N ASP A 186 -15.37 -2.36 6.71
CA ASP A 186 -14.59 -3.58 6.72
C ASP A 186 -13.54 -3.52 5.62
N MET A 187 -12.43 -4.22 5.81
CA MET A 187 -11.38 -4.36 4.80
C MET A 187 -11.46 -5.76 4.20
N LYS A 188 -11.55 -5.84 2.89
CA LYS A 188 -11.55 -7.08 2.13
C LYS A 188 -10.21 -7.27 1.44
N PRO A 189 -9.37 -8.22 1.87
CA PRO A 189 -8.09 -8.47 1.24
C PRO A 189 -8.22 -8.94 -0.22
N HIS A 190 -7.27 -8.55 -1.05
CA HIS A 190 -7.20 -8.99 -2.44
C HIS A 190 -7.17 -10.51 -2.53
N ASN A 191 -7.92 -11.09 -3.48
CA ASN A 191 -8.10 -12.53 -3.69
C ASN A 191 -8.66 -13.32 -2.49
N ASN A 192 -9.11 -12.65 -1.43
CA ASN A 192 -9.80 -13.26 -0.32
C ASN A 192 -11.31 -13.01 -0.37
N ILE A 193 -12.02 -13.59 0.55
CA ILE A 193 -13.45 -13.38 0.73
C ILE A 193 -13.72 -12.47 1.92
N LEU A 194 -14.84 -11.76 1.87
CA LEU A 194 -15.39 -11.03 3.01
C LEU A 194 -16.84 -11.49 3.24
N THR A 195 -17.16 -11.89 4.45
CA THR A 195 -18.55 -12.13 4.84
C THR A 195 -19.20 -10.81 5.19
N LEU A 196 -20.21 -10.40 4.43
CA LEU A 196 -20.93 -9.16 4.66
C LEU A 196 -21.64 -9.16 6.02
N ARG A 197 -21.76 -8.00 6.63
CA ARG A 197 -22.37 -7.86 7.96
C ARG A 197 -23.88 -8.12 7.93
N GLY A 198 -24.42 -8.49 9.09
CA GLY A 198 -25.86 -8.51 9.36
C GLY A 198 -26.42 -7.10 9.45
N ALA A 199 -27.64 -6.95 9.99
CA ALA A 199 -28.27 -5.66 10.19
C ALA A 199 -27.41 -4.76 11.10
N LEU A 200 -27.14 -3.53 10.64
CA LEU A 200 -26.31 -2.53 11.33
C LEU A 200 -27.11 -1.28 11.72
N PHE A 201 -28.16 -0.99 11.00
CA PHE A 201 -28.88 0.26 11.09
C PHE A 201 -30.31 0.06 11.56
N THR A 202 -30.89 1.10 12.13
CA THR A 202 -32.27 1.10 12.59
C THR A 202 -33.10 2.15 11.85
N ARG A 203 -34.39 1.88 11.71
CA ARG A 203 -35.38 2.82 11.16
C ARG A 203 -36.72 2.54 11.83
N ALA A 204 -37.35 3.58 12.39
CA ALA A 204 -38.64 3.44 13.06
C ALA A 204 -39.71 2.90 12.11
N GLY A 205 -40.42 1.84 12.51
CA GLY A 205 -41.46 1.19 11.72
C GLY A 205 -40.96 0.27 10.60
N TYR A 206 -39.66 0.01 10.52
CA TYR A 206 -39.04 -0.83 9.48
C TYR A 206 -38.08 -1.83 10.08
N THR A 207 -37.85 -2.91 9.35
CA THR A 207 -36.82 -3.92 9.62
C THR A 207 -35.82 -3.94 8.47
N GLN A 208 -34.52 -3.88 8.77
CA GLN A 208 -33.49 -4.06 7.76
C GLN A 208 -33.49 -5.52 7.28
N VAL A 209 -33.49 -5.74 5.96
CA VAL A 209 -33.62 -7.09 5.36
C VAL A 209 -32.50 -7.47 4.40
N GLY A 210 -31.49 -6.64 4.28
CA GLY A 210 -30.35 -6.87 3.39
C GLY A 210 -29.64 -5.58 3.03
N TRP A 211 -28.87 -5.63 1.96
CA TRP A 211 -28.00 -4.57 1.49
C TRP A 211 -28.27 -4.23 0.01
N SER A 212 -28.16 -2.95 -0.32
CA SER A 212 -28.18 -2.41 -1.67
C SER A 212 -26.89 -1.64 -1.94
N THR A 213 -26.49 -1.55 -3.20
CA THR A 213 -25.38 -0.68 -3.64
C THR A 213 -25.82 0.76 -3.91
N VAL A 214 -27.13 1.03 -3.84
CA VAL A 214 -27.72 2.35 -4.04
C VAL A 214 -28.62 2.68 -2.85
N ASP A 215 -28.53 3.90 -2.32
CA ASP A 215 -29.39 4.37 -1.23
C ASP A 215 -30.86 4.36 -1.67
N GLY A 216 -31.69 3.62 -0.93
CA GLY A 216 -33.09 3.38 -1.28
C GLY A 216 -33.31 2.41 -2.46
N GLY A 217 -32.26 1.75 -2.94
CA GLY A 217 -32.32 0.78 -4.03
C GLY A 217 -32.86 -0.59 -3.61
N GLU A 218 -33.00 -1.47 -4.61
CA GLU A 218 -33.38 -2.86 -4.38
C GLU A 218 -32.27 -3.68 -3.69
N LYS A 219 -32.65 -4.78 -3.04
CA LYS A 219 -31.74 -5.67 -2.38
C LYS A 219 -30.82 -6.37 -3.39
N VAL A 220 -29.50 -6.21 -3.20
CA VAL A 220 -28.46 -6.84 -4.01
C VAL A 220 -27.79 -7.98 -3.22
N TYR A 221 -27.63 -7.82 -1.90
CA TYR A 221 -27.00 -8.81 -1.03
C TYR A 221 -27.88 -9.14 0.16
N ASP A 222 -27.86 -10.41 0.54
CA ASP A 222 -28.40 -10.87 1.81
C ASP A 222 -27.39 -10.63 2.95
N PHE A 223 -27.86 -10.70 4.17
CA PHE A 223 -26.98 -10.70 5.34
C PHE A 223 -26.07 -11.91 5.32
N LYS A 224 -24.79 -11.67 5.61
CA LYS A 224 -23.73 -12.69 5.61
C LYS A 224 -23.40 -13.30 4.24
N ASP A 225 -23.85 -12.70 3.16
CA ASP A 225 -23.36 -13.05 1.82
C ASP A 225 -21.85 -12.94 1.74
N ILE A 226 -21.28 -13.77 0.88
CA ILE A 226 -19.84 -13.80 0.65
C ILE A 226 -19.51 -12.85 -0.50
N TYR A 227 -18.76 -11.81 -0.19
CA TYR A 227 -18.22 -10.86 -1.18
C TYR A 227 -16.84 -11.30 -1.64
N THR A 228 -16.69 -11.55 -2.93
CA THR A 228 -15.46 -12.10 -3.55
C THR A 228 -14.76 -11.15 -4.50
N LYS A 229 -15.43 -10.08 -4.94
CA LYS A 229 -14.87 -9.17 -5.93
C LYS A 229 -13.68 -8.38 -5.37
N ASN A 230 -12.70 -8.12 -6.22
CA ASN A 230 -11.51 -7.32 -5.90
C ASN A 230 -11.76 -5.84 -6.24
N GLU A 231 -12.75 -5.24 -5.59
CA GLU A 231 -13.12 -3.84 -5.76
C GLU A 231 -13.73 -3.30 -4.45
N ALA A 232 -13.67 -2.00 -4.25
CA ALA A 232 -14.32 -1.33 -3.14
C ALA A 232 -15.85 -1.40 -3.29
N LEU A 233 -16.58 -1.40 -2.16
CA LEU A 233 -18.02 -1.56 -2.15
C LEU A 233 -18.66 -0.62 -1.13
N THR A 234 -19.69 0.09 -1.55
CA THR A 234 -20.54 0.86 -0.62
C THR A 234 -21.92 0.22 -0.54
N LEU A 235 -22.39 0.00 0.68
CA LEU A 235 -23.64 -0.68 0.99
C LEU A 235 -24.58 0.18 1.82
N TYR A 236 -25.84 0.15 1.44
CA TYR A 236 -26.96 0.82 2.11
C TYR A 236 -27.99 -0.19 2.58
N PRO A 237 -28.69 0.06 3.70
CA PRO A 237 -29.72 -0.86 4.20
C PRO A 237 -30.95 -0.91 3.29
N VAL A 238 -31.44 -2.10 3.08
CA VAL A 238 -32.76 -2.32 2.47
C VAL A 238 -33.79 -2.53 3.57
N TRP A 239 -34.92 -1.82 3.48
CA TRP A 239 -35.91 -1.77 4.50
C TRP A 239 -37.21 -2.46 4.10
N ASN A 240 -37.78 -3.22 5.05
CA ASN A 240 -39.13 -3.77 4.93
C ASN A 240 -40.03 -3.11 5.98
N THR A 241 -41.24 -2.74 5.61
CA THR A 241 -42.21 -2.12 6.52
C THR A 241 -42.66 -3.16 7.54
N ASN A 242 -42.64 -2.81 8.81
CA ASN A 242 -43.19 -3.65 9.86
C ASN A 242 -44.72 -3.63 9.79
N LYS A 243 -45.31 -4.79 9.94
CA LYS A 243 -46.76 -4.91 10.07
C LYS A 243 -47.13 -5.05 11.53
N TYR A 244 -48.09 -4.28 11.96
CA TYR A 244 -48.64 -4.31 13.31
C TYR A 244 -50.10 -4.73 13.26
N THR A 245 -50.47 -5.63 14.15
CA THR A 245 -51.88 -6.06 14.30
C THR A 245 -52.44 -5.44 15.56
N ILE A 246 -53.55 -4.73 15.42
CA ILE A 246 -54.36 -4.19 16.52
C ILE A 246 -55.48 -5.17 16.79
N THR A 247 -55.54 -5.69 17.99
CA THR A 247 -56.63 -6.53 18.48
C THR A 247 -57.44 -5.74 19.45
N PHE A 248 -58.75 -5.96 19.42
CA PHE A 248 -59.70 -5.25 20.27
C PHE A 248 -60.22 -6.17 21.36
N ASP A 249 -60.12 -5.76 22.62
CA ASP A 249 -60.83 -6.39 23.71
C ASP A 249 -62.20 -5.72 23.84
N THR A 250 -63.24 -6.43 23.51
CA THR A 250 -64.62 -5.88 23.50
C THR A 250 -65.32 -6.07 24.84
N ASN A 251 -64.58 -6.53 25.89
CA ASN A 251 -65.06 -6.70 27.23
C ASN A 251 -66.45 -7.40 27.30
N GLY A 252 -66.66 -8.44 26.49
CA GLY A 252 -67.89 -9.22 26.42
C GLY A 252 -68.93 -8.74 25.40
N GLY A 253 -68.61 -7.69 24.63
CA GLY A 253 -69.39 -7.26 23.45
C GLY A 253 -69.10 -8.11 22.20
N SER A 254 -69.68 -7.74 21.07
CA SER A 254 -69.44 -8.43 19.81
C SER A 254 -67.97 -8.40 19.39
N GLU A 255 -67.44 -9.50 18.88
CA GLU A 255 -66.07 -9.56 18.41
C GLU A 255 -65.77 -8.56 17.26
N ILE A 256 -64.69 -7.86 17.37
CA ILE A 256 -64.18 -6.97 16.32
C ILE A 256 -62.93 -7.64 15.72
N ALA A 257 -62.91 -7.80 14.39
CA ALA A 257 -61.82 -8.38 13.68
C ALA A 257 -60.52 -7.53 13.89
N PRO A 258 -59.37 -8.19 14.03
CA PRO A 258 -58.10 -7.49 14.13
C PRO A 258 -57.82 -6.67 12.86
N ILE A 259 -57.16 -5.53 12.99
CA ILE A 259 -56.69 -4.68 11.90
C ILE A 259 -55.16 -4.82 11.82
N THR A 260 -54.69 -5.16 10.60
CA THR A 260 -53.24 -5.21 10.32
C THR A 260 -52.90 -4.01 9.42
N GLN A 261 -51.90 -3.24 9.87
CA GLN A 261 -51.33 -2.13 9.08
C GLN A 261 -49.88 -2.43 8.74
#